data_ef691d9c032e6d74e67ee2eb119f0132
#
_entry.id   ef691d9c032e6d74e67ee2eb119f0132
#
_cell.length_a   1.000
_cell.length_b   1.000
_cell.length_c   1.000
_cell.angle_alpha   90.00
_cell.angle_beta   90.00
_cell.angle_gamma   90.00
#
_symmetry.space_group_name_H-M   'P 1'
#
loop_
_entity.id
_entity.type
_entity.pdbx_description
1 polymer ?
#
loop_
_entity_poly.entity_id
_entity_poly.type
_entity_poly.pdbx_seq_one_letter_code
_entity_poly.pdbx_strand_id
1 'polypeptide(L)'
;MTGVQTCALPISKVLLLDEPLGALDLKLRKDMQNELKRIQQAMEITFIYVTHDQEEALAMSDTVVVMDGGKIQQIGTPEDIYNEPKNAFVADFIGESNIIDGIMREDGVVEIFNRRFQCLDGGFEKDEAVDVVIRPEDVDIVPEDQGQLRGTVTNVTFKGMQYDIIVDFYGFKWLIQTTDLSPVGSRIGIKIDPDGIHVMKKSQYSGMFGDYSSYSEEYEEIGDASLEPDEADGEDGDEKE
;
A
#
# COMPACT_ATOMS: atom_id res chain seq x y z
N MET A 1 12.70 -61.85 -19.83
CA MET A 1 11.63 -60.85 -19.96
C MET A 1 11.46 -60.19 -18.63
N THR A 2 12.12 -59.08 -18.40
CA THR A 2 12.02 -58.29 -17.14
C THR A 2 10.93 -57.27 -17.35
N GLY A 3 9.77 -57.50 -16.70
CA GLY A 3 8.67 -56.56 -16.68
C GLY A 3 9.06 -55.29 -15.90
N VAL A 4 9.21 -54.17 -16.57
CA VAL A 4 9.26 -52.88 -15.92
C VAL A 4 7.89 -52.57 -15.41
N GLN A 5 7.66 -52.76 -14.12
CA GLN A 5 6.50 -52.21 -13.42
C GLN A 5 6.65 -50.70 -13.38
N THR A 6 6.02 -50.00 -14.28
CA THR A 6 5.79 -48.53 -14.18
C THR A 6 4.82 -48.31 -13.01
N CYS A 7 5.34 -47.98 -11.85
CA CYS A 7 4.53 -47.51 -10.75
C CYS A 7 4.03 -46.09 -11.19
N ALA A 8 2.80 -46.02 -11.66
CA ALA A 8 2.13 -44.74 -11.86
C ALA A 8 1.83 -44.16 -10.46
N LEU A 9 2.70 -43.28 -9.99
CA LEU A 9 2.41 -42.51 -8.78
C LEU A 9 1.19 -41.62 -9.07
N PRO A 10 0.19 -41.57 -8.21
CA PRO A 10 -0.90 -40.64 -8.35
C PRO A 10 -0.31 -39.23 -8.27
N ILE A 11 -0.37 -38.48 -9.35
CA ILE A 11 0.00 -37.07 -9.35
C ILE A 11 -1.10 -36.36 -8.54
N SER A 12 -0.72 -35.72 -7.45
CA SER A 12 -1.66 -34.88 -6.69
C SER A 12 -2.18 -33.77 -7.60
N LYS A 13 -3.47 -33.49 -7.53
CA LYS A 13 -4.09 -32.36 -8.25
C LYS A 13 -3.93 -31.03 -7.49
N VAL A 14 -3.39 -31.07 -6.29
CA VAL A 14 -3.19 -29.91 -5.42
C VAL A 14 -1.76 -29.90 -4.90
N LEU A 15 -1.08 -28.79 -5.02
CA LEU A 15 0.23 -28.53 -4.42
C LEU A 15 0.07 -27.44 -3.34
N LEU A 16 0.59 -27.71 -2.15
CA LEU A 16 0.61 -26.76 -1.05
C LEU A 16 2.02 -26.17 -0.95
N LEU A 17 2.13 -24.84 -0.97
CA LEU A 17 3.36 -24.10 -0.86
C LEU A 17 3.25 -23.12 0.32
N ASP A 18 4.12 -23.27 1.31
CA ASP A 18 4.16 -22.43 2.49
C ASP A 18 5.43 -21.57 2.46
N GLU A 19 5.27 -20.27 2.24
CA GLU A 19 6.34 -19.27 2.10
C GLU A 19 7.52 -19.70 1.20
N PRO A 20 7.29 -20.25 0.00
CA PRO A 20 8.34 -20.94 -0.77
C PRO A 20 9.43 -20.00 -1.29
N LEU A 21 9.17 -18.69 -1.39
CA LEU A 21 10.09 -17.71 -1.96
C LEU A 21 10.69 -16.74 -0.93
N GLY A 22 10.28 -16.82 0.34
CA GLY A 22 10.64 -15.86 1.39
C GLY A 22 12.15 -15.71 1.65
N ALA A 23 12.96 -16.74 1.35
CA ALA A 23 14.41 -16.70 1.55
C ALA A 23 15.23 -16.25 0.33
N LEU A 24 14.57 -15.89 -0.79
CA LEU A 24 15.23 -15.53 -2.05
C LEU A 24 15.44 -14.02 -2.20
N ASP A 25 16.52 -13.63 -2.87
CA ASP A 25 16.70 -12.24 -3.31
C ASP A 25 15.65 -11.84 -4.36
N LEU A 26 15.44 -10.53 -4.53
CA LEU A 26 14.37 -9.97 -5.37
C LEU A 26 14.40 -10.48 -6.81
N LYS A 27 15.60 -10.62 -7.41
CA LYS A 27 15.71 -11.04 -8.81
C LYS A 27 15.38 -12.52 -8.96
N LEU A 28 15.97 -13.37 -8.12
CA LEU A 28 15.73 -14.81 -8.10
C LEU A 28 14.26 -15.11 -7.76
N ARG A 29 13.67 -14.34 -6.86
CA ARG A 29 12.25 -14.44 -6.50
C ARG A 29 11.35 -14.23 -7.72
N LYS A 30 11.56 -13.17 -8.51
CA LYS A 30 10.79 -12.91 -9.75
C LYS A 30 10.97 -14.01 -10.79
N ASP A 31 12.18 -14.55 -10.95
CA ASP A 31 12.43 -15.65 -11.87
C ASP A 31 11.69 -16.92 -11.44
N MET A 32 11.69 -17.23 -10.13
CA MET A 32 11.00 -18.39 -9.54
C MET A 32 9.47 -18.25 -9.59
N GLN A 33 8.90 -17.05 -9.37
CA GLN A 33 7.48 -16.79 -9.55
C GLN A 33 7.02 -17.16 -10.97
N ASN A 34 7.75 -16.70 -11.98
CA ASN A 34 7.46 -17.01 -13.37
C ASN A 34 7.52 -18.51 -13.66
N GLU A 35 8.53 -19.21 -13.12
CA GLU A 35 8.69 -20.64 -13.31
C GLU A 35 7.58 -21.45 -12.61
N LEU A 36 7.21 -21.09 -11.37
CA LEU A 36 6.09 -21.72 -10.65
C LEU A 36 4.78 -21.55 -11.40
N LYS A 37 4.50 -20.36 -11.93
CA LYS A 37 3.31 -20.07 -12.73
C LYS A 37 3.29 -20.91 -14.03
N ARG A 38 4.44 -21.05 -14.69
CA ARG A 38 4.61 -21.90 -15.87
C ARG A 38 4.37 -23.39 -15.55
N ILE A 39 4.88 -23.88 -14.43
CA ILE A 39 4.68 -25.27 -13.98
C ILE A 39 3.21 -25.51 -13.67
N GLN A 40 2.56 -24.62 -12.94
CA GLN A 40 1.13 -24.71 -12.59
C GLN A 40 0.27 -24.83 -13.85
N GLN A 41 0.50 -23.98 -14.84
CA GLN A 41 -0.21 -23.99 -16.11
C GLN A 41 0.05 -25.28 -16.92
N ALA A 42 1.31 -25.73 -16.98
CA ALA A 42 1.68 -26.92 -17.75
C ALA A 42 1.15 -28.22 -17.16
N MET A 43 0.99 -28.27 -15.84
CA MET A 43 0.52 -29.46 -15.11
C MET A 43 -0.99 -29.45 -14.87
N GLU A 44 -1.66 -28.31 -15.08
CA GLU A 44 -3.10 -28.11 -14.80
C GLU A 44 -3.48 -28.51 -13.37
N ILE A 45 -2.63 -28.20 -12.39
CA ILE A 45 -2.87 -28.50 -10.97
C ILE A 45 -3.19 -27.22 -10.20
N THR A 46 -3.93 -27.38 -9.11
CA THR A 46 -4.22 -26.28 -8.21
C THR A 46 -3.06 -26.04 -7.27
N PHE A 47 -2.56 -24.79 -7.19
CA PHE A 47 -1.63 -24.37 -6.15
C PHE A 47 -2.40 -23.69 -5.02
N ILE A 48 -2.09 -24.07 -3.78
CA ILE A 48 -2.44 -23.30 -2.59
C ILE A 48 -1.13 -22.71 -2.08
N TYR A 49 -1.02 -21.40 -2.19
CA TYR A 49 0.19 -20.64 -1.93
C TYR A 49 -0.02 -19.77 -0.69
N VAL A 50 0.75 -20.00 0.36
CA VAL A 50 0.71 -19.19 1.58
C VAL A 50 1.92 -18.26 1.56
N THR A 51 1.69 -16.98 1.70
CA THR A 51 2.73 -15.95 1.75
C THR A 51 2.29 -14.77 2.60
N HIS A 52 3.25 -14.04 3.15
CA HIS A 52 3.05 -12.72 3.75
C HIS A 52 3.46 -11.59 2.81
N ASP A 53 3.97 -11.91 1.62
CA ASP A 53 4.34 -10.95 0.58
C ASP A 53 3.12 -10.65 -0.29
N GLN A 54 2.68 -9.41 -0.25
CA GLN A 54 1.48 -8.94 -0.95
C GLN A 54 1.67 -8.95 -2.46
N GLU A 55 2.86 -8.55 -2.94
CA GLU A 55 3.18 -8.56 -4.37
C GLU A 55 3.13 -9.98 -4.93
N GLU A 56 3.60 -10.98 -4.15
CA GLU A 56 3.50 -12.38 -4.54
C GLU A 56 2.05 -12.83 -4.65
N ALA A 57 1.23 -12.53 -3.64
CA ALA A 57 -0.17 -12.91 -3.62
C ALA A 57 -0.93 -12.33 -4.82
N LEU A 58 -0.76 -11.03 -5.08
CA LEU A 58 -1.44 -10.35 -6.19
C LEU A 58 -0.94 -10.81 -7.58
N ALA A 59 0.38 -11.00 -7.74
CA ALA A 59 0.97 -11.34 -9.03
C ALA A 59 0.75 -12.81 -9.45
N MET A 60 0.64 -13.74 -8.50
CA MET A 60 0.65 -15.16 -8.78
C MET A 60 -0.72 -15.83 -8.72
N SER A 61 -1.69 -15.27 -7.99
CA SER A 61 -2.95 -15.94 -7.69
C SER A 61 -4.06 -15.58 -8.68
N ASP A 62 -4.96 -16.54 -8.94
CA ASP A 62 -6.25 -16.30 -9.58
C ASP A 62 -7.31 -15.90 -8.55
N THR A 63 -7.11 -16.32 -7.30
CA THR A 63 -7.97 -16.00 -6.15
C THR A 63 -7.10 -15.77 -4.93
N VAL A 64 -7.31 -14.64 -4.25
CA VAL A 64 -6.64 -14.25 -3.01
C VAL A 64 -7.58 -14.46 -1.83
N VAL A 65 -7.05 -14.99 -0.73
CA VAL A 65 -7.75 -15.12 0.55
C VAL A 65 -6.96 -14.34 1.60
N VAL A 66 -7.50 -13.21 2.05
CA VAL A 66 -6.92 -12.42 3.13
C VAL A 66 -7.42 -12.93 4.47
N MET A 67 -6.50 -13.18 5.40
CA MET A 67 -6.81 -13.72 6.73
C MET A 67 -6.19 -12.87 7.84
N ASP A 68 -6.91 -12.71 8.94
CA ASP A 68 -6.42 -12.14 10.18
C ASP A 68 -6.96 -12.91 11.38
N GLY A 69 -6.11 -13.20 12.36
CA GLY A 69 -6.48 -13.91 13.59
C GLY A 69 -7.18 -15.27 13.34
N GLY A 70 -6.83 -15.98 12.26
CA GLY A 70 -7.45 -17.25 11.86
C GLY A 70 -8.84 -17.12 11.22
N LYS A 71 -9.28 -15.90 10.90
CA LYS A 71 -10.56 -15.62 10.23
C LYS A 71 -10.30 -15.06 8.83
N ILE A 72 -11.14 -15.48 7.89
CA ILE A 72 -11.14 -14.92 6.54
C ILE A 72 -11.75 -13.51 6.59
N GLN A 73 -11.00 -12.53 6.11
CA GLN A 73 -11.44 -11.13 5.99
C GLN A 73 -12.07 -10.88 4.63
N GLN A 74 -11.43 -11.37 3.57
CA GLN A 74 -11.95 -11.25 2.19
C GLN A 74 -11.44 -12.38 1.32
N ILE A 75 -12.25 -12.74 0.30
CA ILE A 75 -11.88 -13.61 -0.81
C ILE A 75 -12.30 -12.90 -2.09
N GLY A 76 -11.41 -12.85 -3.08
CA GLY A 76 -11.69 -12.24 -4.38
C GLY A 76 -10.55 -12.44 -5.37
N THR A 77 -10.70 -11.88 -6.57
CA THR A 77 -9.59 -11.75 -7.50
C THR A 77 -8.55 -10.75 -6.95
N PRO A 78 -7.30 -10.77 -7.43
CA PRO A 78 -6.31 -9.75 -7.05
C PRO A 78 -6.83 -8.33 -7.20
N GLU A 79 -7.49 -8.03 -8.32
CA GLU A 79 -8.08 -6.73 -8.61
C GLU A 79 -9.18 -6.36 -7.61
N ASP A 80 -10.10 -7.28 -7.27
CA ASP A 80 -11.16 -7.04 -6.28
C ASP A 80 -10.59 -6.76 -4.88
N ILE A 81 -9.54 -7.51 -4.49
CA ILE A 81 -8.91 -7.35 -3.17
C ILE A 81 -8.21 -6.00 -3.06
N TYR A 82 -7.58 -5.54 -4.15
CA TYR A 82 -6.84 -4.28 -4.17
C TYR A 82 -7.76 -3.06 -4.29
N ASN A 83 -8.71 -3.09 -5.25
CA ASN A 83 -9.55 -1.93 -5.58
C ASN A 83 -10.79 -1.83 -4.69
N GLU A 84 -11.35 -2.97 -4.23
CA GLU A 84 -12.58 -3.03 -3.45
C GLU A 84 -12.38 -3.76 -2.11
N PRO A 85 -11.46 -3.28 -1.23
CA PRO A 85 -11.25 -3.88 0.07
C PRO A 85 -12.50 -3.77 0.94
N LYS A 86 -12.83 -4.84 1.69
CA LYS A 86 -14.04 -4.87 2.53
C LYS A 86 -13.92 -4.14 3.86
N ASN A 87 -12.70 -3.90 4.31
CA ASN A 87 -12.43 -3.18 5.56
C ASN A 87 -11.01 -2.60 5.56
N ALA A 88 -10.72 -1.72 6.53
CA ALA A 88 -9.46 -1.02 6.66
C ALA A 88 -8.25 -1.95 6.79
N PHE A 89 -8.40 -3.13 7.44
CA PHE A 89 -7.32 -4.11 7.52
C PHE A 89 -6.92 -4.66 6.15
N VAL A 90 -7.91 -5.03 5.32
CA VAL A 90 -7.60 -5.54 3.97
C VAL A 90 -6.97 -4.46 3.10
N ALA A 91 -7.47 -3.22 3.18
CA ALA A 91 -6.93 -2.10 2.42
C ALA A 91 -5.46 -1.85 2.75
N ASP A 92 -5.12 -1.77 4.03
CA ASP A 92 -3.77 -1.52 4.53
C ASP A 92 -2.83 -2.73 4.33
N PHE A 93 -3.36 -3.95 4.56
CA PHE A 93 -2.56 -5.17 4.42
C PHE A 93 -2.14 -5.47 2.98
N ILE A 94 -2.94 -5.09 1.99
CA ILE A 94 -2.67 -5.40 0.57
C ILE A 94 -1.81 -4.35 -0.14
N GLY A 95 -1.73 -3.15 0.40
CA GLY A 95 -0.92 -2.07 -0.17
C GLY A 95 -1.09 -0.79 0.61
N GLU A 96 -0.17 0.13 0.40
CA GLU A 96 -0.25 1.47 1.00
C GLU A 96 -1.61 2.11 0.73
N SER A 97 -2.20 2.72 1.75
CA SER A 97 -3.55 3.31 1.65
C SER A 97 -3.71 4.50 2.56
N ASN A 98 -4.30 5.57 2.08
CA ASN A 98 -4.84 6.63 2.92
C ASN A 98 -6.25 6.21 3.34
N ILE A 99 -6.48 5.94 4.63
CA ILE A 99 -7.77 5.50 5.16
C ILE A 99 -8.31 6.56 6.10
N ILE A 100 -9.42 7.16 5.74
CA ILE A 100 -9.92 8.37 6.37
C ILE A 100 -11.37 8.16 6.81
N ASP A 101 -11.74 8.80 7.92
CA ASP A 101 -13.12 8.89 8.34
C ASP A 101 -13.93 9.75 7.37
N GLY A 102 -15.06 9.22 6.89
CA GLY A 102 -15.98 9.91 6.01
C GLY A 102 -17.42 9.78 6.45
N ILE A 103 -18.29 10.56 5.81
CA ILE A 103 -19.74 10.48 5.97
C ILE A 103 -20.37 10.40 4.59
N MET A 104 -21.14 9.34 4.31
CA MET A 104 -21.88 9.20 3.08
C MET A 104 -23.09 10.14 3.11
N ARG A 105 -23.09 11.21 2.33
CA ARG A 105 -24.16 12.21 2.33
C ARG A 105 -25.34 11.81 1.46
N GLU A 106 -25.07 11.17 0.35
CA GLU A 106 -26.02 10.58 -0.60
C GLU A 106 -25.28 9.57 -1.49
N ASP A 107 -26.00 8.74 -2.23
CA ASP A 107 -25.38 7.77 -3.15
C ASP A 107 -24.40 8.47 -4.09
N GLY A 108 -23.16 7.97 -4.12
CA GLY A 108 -22.08 8.53 -4.93
C GLY A 108 -21.48 9.83 -4.40
N VAL A 109 -21.79 10.26 -3.16
CA VAL A 109 -21.21 11.47 -2.55
C VAL A 109 -20.78 11.22 -1.12
N VAL A 110 -19.47 11.20 -0.89
CA VAL A 110 -18.85 11.10 0.44
C VAL A 110 -18.28 12.44 0.88
N GLU A 111 -18.39 12.74 2.15
CA GLU A 111 -17.79 13.93 2.76
C GLU A 111 -16.56 13.55 3.59
N ILE A 112 -15.42 14.16 3.27
CA ILE A 112 -14.13 14.01 3.94
C ILE A 112 -13.65 15.43 4.28
N PHE A 113 -13.20 15.68 5.53
CA PHE A 113 -12.73 17.01 5.99
C PHE A 113 -13.72 18.16 5.66
N ASN A 114 -15.03 17.93 5.81
CA ASN A 114 -16.10 18.87 5.46
C ASN A 114 -16.12 19.29 3.97
N ARG A 115 -15.58 18.45 3.08
CA ARG A 115 -15.61 18.60 1.63
C ARG A 115 -16.30 17.41 1.00
N ARG A 116 -17.12 17.65 -0.01
CA ARG A 116 -17.86 16.61 -0.74
C ARG A 116 -17.06 16.15 -1.95
N PHE A 117 -16.92 14.83 -2.05
CA PHE A 117 -16.28 14.14 -3.15
C PHE A 117 -17.29 13.23 -3.83
N GLN A 118 -17.19 13.16 -5.17
CA GLN A 118 -17.90 12.15 -5.93
C GLN A 118 -17.18 10.82 -5.80
N CYS A 119 -17.91 9.72 -5.62
CA CYS A 119 -17.38 8.35 -5.63
C CYS A 119 -18.31 7.45 -6.44
N LEU A 120 -17.87 6.23 -6.75
CA LEU A 120 -18.69 5.26 -7.48
C LEU A 120 -19.50 4.36 -6.55
N ASP A 121 -19.15 4.32 -5.27
CA ASP A 121 -19.81 3.49 -4.27
C ASP A 121 -21.18 4.02 -3.88
N GLY A 122 -22.10 3.08 -3.61
CA GLY A 122 -23.47 3.37 -3.20
C GLY A 122 -24.03 2.28 -2.27
N GLY A 123 -25.33 2.42 -1.92
CA GLY A 123 -25.99 1.45 -1.04
C GLY A 123 -25.72 1.67 0.44
N PHE A 124 -25.29 2.86 0.82
CA PHE A 124 -25.15 3.32 2.21
C PHE A 124 -26.39 4.10 2.65
N GLU A 125 -26.61 4.15 3.95
CA GLU A 125 -27.64 5.04 4.49
C GLU A 125 -27.18 6.50 4.41
N LYS A 126 -28.14 7.41 4.32
CA LYS A 126 -27.85 8.84 4.35
C LYS A 126 -27.21 9.20 5.71
N ASP A 127 -26.11 9.96 5.65
CA ASP A 127 -25.30 10.37 6.81
C ASP A 127 -24.67 9.18 7.57
N GLU A 128 -24.51 8.02 6.90
CA GLU A 128 -23.77 6.87 7.44
C GLU A 128 -22.28 7.21 7.59
N ALA A 129 -21.71 6.90 8.76
CA ALA A 129 -20.27 7.00 8.98
C ALA A 129 -19.56 5.84 8.28
N VAL A 130 -18.50 6.15 7.52
CA VAL A 130 -17.81 5.23 6.64
C VAL A 130 -16.28 5.36 6.80
N ASP A 131 -15.55 4.34 6.36
CA ASP A 131 -14.13 4.44 6.06
C ASP A 131 -13.97 4.72 4.56
N VAL A 132 -13.11 5.65 4.22
CA VAL A 132 -12.78 5.99 2.83
C VAL A 132 -11.34 5.61 2.57
N VAL A 133 -11.11 4.80 1.55
CA VAL A 133 -9.78 4.39 1.09
C VAL A 133 -9.44 5.16 -0.18
N ILE A 134 -8.24 5.72 -0.19
CA ILE A 134 -7.66 6.39 -1.36
C ILE A 134 -6.25 5.85 -1.52
N ARG A 135 -5.94 5.25 -2.68
CA ARG A 135 -4.60 4.76 -2.95
C ARG A 135 -3.65 5.94 -3.19
N PRO A 136 -2.39 5.85 -2.74
CA PRO A 136 -1.42 6.92 -2.92
C PRO A 136 -1.17 7.32 -4.38
N GLU A 137 -1.28 6.37 -5.30
CA GLU A 137 -1.13 6.57 -6.75
C GLU A 137 -2.33 7.22 -7.43
N ASP A 138 -3.52 7.21 -6.79
CA ASP A 138 -4.75 7.80 -7.31
C ASP A 138 -4.92 9.28 -6.92
N VAL A 139 -3.92 9.86 -6.26
CA VAL A 139 -3.92 11.25 -5.83
C VAL A 139 -3.08 12.11 -6.76
N ASP A 140 -3.72 12.94 -7.55
CA ASP A 140 -3.05 13.92 -8.40
C ASP A 140 -2.63 15.18 -7.62
N ILE A 141 -1.36 15.57 -7.71
CA ILE A 141 -0.88 16.85 -7.20
C ILE A 141 -1.17 17.94 -8.23
N VAL A 142 -1.86 18.98 -7.80
CA VAL A 142 -2.22 20.13 -8.62
C VAL A 142 -1.83 21.45 -7.93
N PRO A 143 -1.83 22.60 -8.63
CA PRO A 143 -1.68 23.90 -7.99
C PRO A 143 -2.67 24.09 -6.84
N GLU A 144 -2.25 24.75 -5.76
CA GLU A 144 -3.03 24.92 -4.52
C GLU A 144 -4.46 25.44 -4.77
N ASP A 145 -4.63 26.34 -5.71
CA ASP A 145 -5.91 26.98 -6.05
C ASP A 145 -6.86 26.08 -6.87
N GLN A 146 -6.34 24.98 -7.44
CA GLN A 146 -7.11 24.03 -8.27
C GLN A 146 -7.47 22.74 -7.52
N GLY A 147 -6.94 22.54 -6.30
CA GLY A 147 -7.16 21.34 -5.52
C GLY A 147 -8.53 21.26 -4.85
N GLN A 148 -9.04 20.04 -4.74
CA GLN A 148 -10.20 19.69 -3.91
C GLN A 148 -9.86 19.84 -2.41
N LEU A 149 -8.65 19.43 -2.02
CA LEU A 149 -8.03 19.70 -0.71
C LEU A 149 -6.71 20.45 -0.90
N ARG A 150 -6.27 21.12 0.18
CA ARG A 150 -5.00 21.86 0.19
C ARG A 150 -4.19 21.40 1.37
N GLY A 151 -2.93 21.08 1.13
CA GLY A 151 -2.02 20.59 2.16
C GLY A 151 -0.61 21.16 2.03
N THR A 152 0.22 20.79 3.00
CA THR A 152 1.63 21.15 3.02
C THR A 152 2.47 19.86 2.96
N VAL A 153 3.44 19.84 2.05
CA VAL A 153 4.38 18.72 1.93
C VAL A 153 5.29 18.70 3.16
N THR A 154 5.30 17.60 3.90
CA THR A 154 6.11 17.44 5.12
C THR A 154 7.31 16.51 4.92
N ASN A 155 7.22 15.53 4.01
CA ASN A 155 8.33 14.64 3.70
C ASN A 155 8.32 14.26 2.21
N VAL A 156 9.52 13.98 1.66
CA VAL A 156 9.69 13.51 0.26
C VAL A 156 10.79 12.45 0.24
N THR A 157 10.45 11.25 -0.21
CA THR A 157 11.40 10.14 -0.35
C THR A 157 11.42 9.64 -1.79
N PHE A 158 12.61 9.59 -2.40
CA PHE A 158 12.77 9.03 -3.74
C PHE A 158 12.92 7.50 -3.70
N LYS A 159 12.04 6.79 -4.40
CA LYS A 159 12.01 5.31 -4.47
C LYS A 159 12.56 4.74 -5.79
N GLY A 160 13.32 5.52 -6.55
CA GLY A 160 13.92 5.10 -7.81
C GLY A 160 13.07 5.44 -9.05
N MET A 161 11.82 5.06 -9.09
CA MET A 161 10.91 5.36 -10.20
C MET A 161 9.89 6.46 -9.86
N GLN A 162 9.59 6.62 -8.59
CA GLN A 162 8.60 7.56 -8.07
C GLN A 162 9.08 8.19 -6.78
N TYR A 163 8.37 9.20 -6.34
CA TYR A 163 8.49 9.82 -5.03
C TYR A 163 7.33 9.40 -4.14
N ASP A 164 7.65 9.05 -2.89
CA ASP A 164 6.70 8.99 -1.80
C ASP A 164 6.69 10.35 -1.13
N ILE A 165 5.54 11.03 -1.16
CA ILE A 165 5.36 12.38 -0.64
C ILE A 165 4.35 12.33 0.50
N ILE A 166 4.77 12.76 1.69
CA ILE A 166 3.85 12.92 2.82
C ILE A 166 3.31 14.35 2.86
N VAL A 167 2.00 14.46 2.89
CA VAL A 167 1.29 15.74 2.88
C VAL A 167 0.39 15.86 4.09
N ASP A 168 0.53 16.96 4.85
CA ASP A 168 -0.36 17.27 5.96
C ASP A 168 -1.64 17.95 5.45
N PHE A 169 -2.78 17.33 5.73
CA PHE A 169 -4.12 17.85 5.53
C PHE A 169 -4.82 17.99 6.88
N TYR A 170 -4.78 19.17 7.47
CA TYR A 170 -5.47 19.47 8.73
C TYR A 170 -5.01 18.61 9.93
N GLY A 171 -3.73 18.20 9.94
CA GLY A 171 -3.14 17.36 10.99
C GLY A 171 -3.22 15.86 10.70
N PHE A 172 -3.86 15.44 9.59
CA PHE A 172 -3.84 14.08 9.10
C PHE A 172 -2.86 13.98 7.93
N LYS A 173 -1.96 13.01 7.95
CA LYS A 173 -0.89 12.90 6.96
C LYS A 173 -1.19 11.80 5.95
N TRP A 174 -1.22 12.17 4.67
CA TRP A 174 -1.42 11.28 3.55
C TRP A 174 -0.11 10.96 2.86
N LEU A 175 0.01 9.73 2.40
CA LEU A 175 1.01 9.33 1.42
C LEU A 175 0.48 9.58 0.01
N ILE A 176 1.31 10.18 -0.84
CA ILE A 176 1.06 10.35 -2.28
C ILE A 176 2.23 9.75 -3.02
N GLN A 177 1.95 8.92 -4.03
CA GLN A 177 2.96 8.32 -4.90
C GLN A 177 2.87 8.95 -6.30
N THR A 178 3.94 9.61 -6.71
CA THR A 178 3.96 10.36 -7.98
C THR A 178 5.35 10.34 -8.60
N THR A 179 5.41 10.57 -9.92
CA THR A 179 6.68 10.77 -10.63
C THR A 179 7.19 12.21 -10.55
N ASP A 180 6.35 13.14 -10.12
CA ASP A 180 6.67 14.58 -10.05
C ASP A 180 7.13 14.99 -8.64
N LEU A 181 8.24 15.72 -8.57
CA LEU A 181 8.80 16.21 -7.32
C LEU A 181 8.01 17.42 -6.80
N SER A 182 7.54 17.32 -5.57
CA SER A 182 7.02 18.47 -4.80
C SER A 182 7.89 18.68 -3.56
N PRO A 183 8.65 19.79 -3.46
CA PRO A 183 9.59 19.99 -2.36
C PRO A 183 8.92 20.09 -0.98
N VAL A 184 9.63 19.65 0.07
CA VAL A 184 9.20 19.84 1.46
C VAL A 184 8.92 21.32 1.76
N GLY A 185 7.81 21.59 2.46
CA GLY A 185 7.33 22.94 2.77
C GLY A 185 6.48 23.59 1.67
N SER A 186 6.37 22.98 0.48
CA SER A 186 5.49 23.51 -0.57
C SER A 186 4.02 23.31 -0.21
N ARG A 187 3.18 24.27 -0.58
CA ARG A 187 1.72 24.16 -0.49
C ARG A 187 1.18 23.64 -1.82
N ILE A 188 0.41 22.59 -1.74
CA ILE A 188 -0.15 21.92 -2.90
C ILE A 188 -1.67 21.76 -2.76
N GLY A 189 -2.33 21.62 -3.90
CA GLY A 189 -3.67 21.07 -3.98
C GLY A 189 -3.61 19.59 -4.37
N ILE A 190 -4.66 18.84 -4.05
CA ILE A 190 -4.84 17.50 -4.58
C ILE A 190 -6.17 17.39 -5.32
N LYS A 191 -6.17 16.52 -6.31
CA LYS A 191 -7.37 16.12 -7.05
C LYS A 191 -7.44 14.59 -7.02
N ILE A 192 -8.64 14.06 -6.81
CA ILE A 192 -8.93 12.64 -6.80
C ILE A 192 -10.13 12.44 -7.72
N ASP A 193 -10.00 11.54 -8.68
CA ASP A 193 -11.12 11.18 -9.55
C ASP A 193 -12.08 10.24 -8.81
N PRO A 194 -13.38 10.19 -9.18
CA PRO A 194 -14.39 9.42 -8.45
C PRO A 194 -14.12 7.91 -8.32
N ASP A 195 -13.38 7.32 -9.24
CA ASP A 195 -12.95 5.91 -9.24
C ASP A 195 -11.76 5.63 -8.33
N GLY A 196 -10.99 6.66 -7.95
CA GLY A 196 -9.92 6.57 -6.96
C GLY A 196 -10.41 6.65 -5.50
N ILE A 197 -11.72 6.76 -5.27
CA ILE A 197 -12.31 6.83 -3.93
C ILE A 197 -13.16 5.58 -3.69
N HIS A 198 -12.71 4.71 -2.78
CA HIS A 198 -13.47 3.54 -2.37
C HIS A 198 -14.03 3.71 -0.96
N VAL A 199 -15.32 3.42 -0.79
CA VAL A 199 -16.05 3.63 0.47
C VAL A 199 -16.41 2.30 1.13
N MET A 200 -16.05 2.14 2.38
CA MET A 200 -16.30 0.94 3.17
C MET A 200 -17.14 1.25 4.40
N LYS A 201 -17.89 0.23 4.87
CA LYS A 201 -18.56 0.32 6.18
C LYS A 201 -17.54 0.32 7.31
N LYS A 202 -17.84 1.05 8.37
CA LYS A 202 -17.07 1.02 9.61
C LYS A 202 -16.95 -0.42 10.14
N SER A 203 -15.76 -0.75 10.63
CA SER A 203 -15.42 -2.07 11.16
C SER A 203 -14.60 -1.95 12.45
N GLN A 204 -14.24 -3.07 13.05
CA GLN A 204 -13.33 -3.10 14.21
C GLN A 204 -11.92 -2.55 13.90
N TYR A 205 -11.58 -2.39 12.63
CA TYR A 205 -10.28 -1.90 12.16
C TYR A 205 -10.30 -0.40 11.82
N SER A 206 -11.47 0.26 11.89
CA SER A 206 -11.60 1.69 11.57
C SER A 206 -10.73 2.56 12.49
N GLY A 207 -10.00 3.52 11.90
CA GLY A 207 -9.09 4.42 12.62
C GLY A 207 -7.78 3.79 13.10
N MET A 208 -7.47 2.55 12.68
CA MET A 208 -6.22 1.87 13.05
C MET A 208 -5.09 2.04 12.01
N PHE A 209 -5.43 2.40 10.77
CA PHE A 209 -4.51 2.41 9.63
C PHE A 209 -4.69 3.68 8.80
N GLY A 210 -3.72 3.93 7.93
CA GLY A 210 -3.84 4.92 6.84
C GLY A 210 -3.49 6.35 7.20
N ASP A 211 -3.09 6.64 8.44
CA ASP A 211 -2.49 7.92 8.84
C ASP A 211 -0.97 7.78 8.95
N TYR A 212 -0.26 8.52 8.13
CA TYR A 212 1.20 8.48 8.04
C TYR A 212 1.89 9.50 8.98
N SER A 213 1.23 9.92 10.05
CA SER A 213 1.78 10.88 11.02
C SER A 213 3.08 10.40 11.66
N SER A 214 3.17 9.13 12.04
CA SER A 214 4.38 8.54 12.62
C SER A 214 5.57 8.50 11.63
N TYR A 215 5.27 8.36 10.33
CA TYR A 215 6.30 8.27 9.30
C TYR A 215 7.13 9.56 9.14
N SER A 216 6.55 10.71 9.43
CA SER A 216 7.27 11.98 9.38
C SER A 216 8.02 12.30 10.68
N GLU A 217 7.58 11.79 11.82
CA GLU A 217 8.25 11.96 13.10
C GLU A 217 9.58 11.20 13.13
N GLU A 218 9.64 9.97 12.59
CA GLU A 218 10.88 9.20 12.48
C GLU A 218 11.94 9.90 11.62
N TYR A 219 11.53 10.62 10.56
CA TYR A 219 12.47 11.34 9.68
C TYR A 219 12.92 12.69 10.27
N GLU A 220 12.11 13.35 11.07
CA GLU A 220 12.49 14.56 11.80
C GLU A 220 13.56 14.23 12.85
N GLU A 221 13.46 13.11 13.57
CA GLU A 221 14.48 12.65 14.53
C GLU A 221 15.83 12.30 13.84
N ILE A 222 15.80 11.70 12.65
CA ILE A 222 17.01 11.38 11.88
C ILE A 222 17.63 12.64 11.29
N GLY A 223 16.83 13.62 10.87
CA GLY A 223 17.28 14.90 10.33
C GLY A 223 18.00 15.76 11.37
N ASP A 224 17.56 15.75 12.60
CA ASP A 224 18.17 16.50 13.71
C ASP A 224 19.51 15.87 14.16
N ALA A 225 19.63 14.55 14.06
CA ALA A 225 20.87 13.85 14.40
C ALA A 225 22.03 14.07 13.39
N SER A 226 21.74 14.56 12.18
CA SER A 226 22.73 14.83 11.13
C SER A 226 23.28 16.27 11.12
N LEU A 227 22.84 17.11 12.03
CA LEU A 227 23.21 18.54 12.11
C LEU A 227 24.17 18.88 13.26
N GLU A 228 24.79 17.91 13.91
CA GLU A 228 25.93 18.23 14.80
C GLU A 228 27.09 18.71 13.93
N PRO A 229 27.58 19.95 14.11
CA PRO A 229 28.74 20.44 13.36
C PRO A 229 29.97 19.68 13.82
N ASP A 230 30.72 19.12 12.87
CA ASP A 230 32.07 18.62 13.10
C ASP A 230 32.87 19.68 13.84
N GLU A 231 33.24 19.43 15.09
CA GLU A 231 34.22 20.23 15.81
C GLU A 231 35.53 20.14 15.03
N ALA A 232 35.86 21.22 14.38
CA ALA A 232 37.12 21.40 13.70
C ALA A 232 38.26 21.26 14.74
N ASP A 233 39.01 20.18 14.64
CA ASP A 233 40.30 20.00 15.32
C ASP A 233 41.20 21.17 14.95
N GLY A 234 41.35 22.07 15.91
CA GLY A 234 42.36 23.14 15.85
C GLY A 234 43.74 22.55 16.05
N GLU A 235 44.49 22.39 14.98
CA GLU A 235 45.95 22.26 15.05
C GLU A 235 46.56 23.57 15.46
N ASP A 236 46.90 23.69 16.72
CA ASP A 236 47.86 24.67 17.22
C ASP A 236 49.26 24.26 16.80
N GLY A 237 49.80 24.92 15.80
CA GLY A 237 51.21 24.88 15.48
C GLY A 237 52.00 25.66 16.51
N ASP A 238 52.82 24.97 17.29
CA ASP A 238 53.90 25.55 18.07
C ASP A 238 55.23 25.44 17.30
N GLU A 239 55.61 26.53 16.66
CA GLU A 239 57.01 26.77 16.32
C GLU A 239 57.78 27.06 17.60
N LYS A 240 58.87 26.33 17.83
CA LYS A 240 60.06 26.88 18.52
C LYS A 240 61.30 26.04 18.21
N GLU A 241 62.32 26.80 17.66
CA GLU A 241 63.79 26.61 17.66
C GLU A 241 64.37 25.35 17.07
#